data_9fa5764852963ceb93956e30c392ed72
#
_entry.id   9fa5764852963ceb93956e30c392ed72
#
_cell.length_a   1.000
_cell.length_b   1.000
_cell.length_c   1.000
_cell.angle_alpha   90.00
_cell.angle_beta   90.00
_cell.angle_gamma   90.00
#
_symmetry.space_group_name_H-M   'P 1'
#
loop_
_entity.id
_entity.type
_entity.pdbx_description
1 polymer ?
#
loop_
_entity_poly.entity_id
_entity_poly.type
_entity_poly.pdbx_seq_one_letter_code
_entity_poly.pdbx_strand_id
1 'polypeptide(L)'
;MKHIVFIIGSLRKDSFNRQLAMVAESLLKDRFVISYLDFENLPYFNQDLESSIVNSQQSTDNSQCSKSAPESKSSSSSHRSEDGELEAGSMAFRQQPIANGFCLKEIRQQILDCDGIWVFTPEYNRSYPGLLKNLFDWLSRPMDISNPTNATVVQGKKITVSGAGGNNKTASCREKLNELLRFIKMDVMTEPQTGIALGKEAWTNGEFKLTDEQLSELKMQAERFVEFLG
;
A
#
# COMPACT_ATOMS: atom_id res chain seq x y z
N MET A 1 16.82 -11.65 -13.13
CA MET A 1 15.68 -12.25 -12.36
C MET A 1 14.52 -11.27 -12.45
N LYS A 2 13.28 -11.77 -12.57
CA LYS A 2 12.09 -10.93 -12.51
C LYS A 2 11.91 -10.37 -11.09
N HIS A 3 11.26 -9.23 -11.01
CA HIS A 3 11.05 -8.48 -9.76
C HIS A 3 9.57 -8.46 -9.37
N ILE A 4 9.26 -8.86 -8.14
CA ILE A 4 7.91 -8.80 -7.57
C ILE A 4 7.91 -7.80 -6.41
N VAL A 5 6.95 -6.87 -6.45
CA VAL A 5 6.71 -5.94 -5.35
C VAL A 5 5.61 -6.50 -4.43
N PHE A 6 5.91 -6.65 -3.16
CA PHE A 6 4.95 -7.03 -2.12
C PHE A 6 4.35 -5.78 -1.47
N ILE A 7 3.02 -5.73 -1.38
CA ILE A 7 2.27 -4.65 -0.74
C ILE A 7 1.55 -5.19 0.50
N ILE A 8 1.85 -4.64 1.66
CA ILE A 8 1.25 -5.06 2.93
C ILE A 8 0.13 -4.09 3.32
N GLY A 9 -1.12 -4.55 3.31
CA GLY A 9 -2.31 -3.76 3.63
C GLY A 9 -2.52 -3.51 5.13
N SER A 10 -1.45 -3.52 5.94
CA SER A 10 -1.52 -3.33 7.39
C SER A 10 -0.29 -2.62 7.92
N LEU A 11 -0.48 -1.55 8.68
CA LEU A 11 0.60 -0.81 9.37
C LEU A 11 1.01 -1.44 10.69
N ARG A 12 0.29 -2.48 11.16
CA ARG A 12 0.65 -3.14 12.42
C ARG A 12 2.01 -3.81 12.29
N LYS A 13 2.94 -3.55 13.23
CA LYS A 13 4.31 -4.10 13.24
C LYS A 13 4.30 -5.63 13.13
N ASP A 14 3.48 -6.30 13.95
CA ASP A 14 3.35 -7.76 13.98
C ASP A 14 2.12 -8.22 13.17
N SER A 15 1.96 -7.67 11.98
CA SER A 15 0.85 -8.00 11.09
C SER A 15 0.92 -9.46 10.62
N PHE A 16 -0.17 -10.22 10.76
CA PHE A 16 -0.30 -11.56 10.19
C PHE A 16 -0.18 -11.57 8.67
N ASN A 17 -0.57 -10.49 8.01
CA ASN A 17 -0.42 -10.34 6.58
C ASN A 17 1.04 -10.11 6.16
N ARG A 18 1.84 -9.45 7.02
CA ARG A 18 3.30 -9.37 6.83
C ARG A 18 3.95 -10.76 7.00
N GLN A 19 3.53 -11.51 8.00
CA GLN A 19 4.03 -12.87 8.23
C GLN A 19 3.65 -13.81 7.08
N LEU A 20 2.42 -13.70 6.55
CA LEU A 20 1.99 -14.43 5.35
C LEU A 20 2.86 -14.06 4.13
N ALA A 21 3.17 -12.78 3.95
CA ALA A 21 4.07 -12.32 2.89
C ALA A 21 5.48 -12.92 3.02
N MET A 22 6.03 -12.99 4.23
CA MET A 22 7.36 -13.62 4.47
C MET A 22 7.35 -15.12 4.12
N VAL A 23 6.25 -15.84 4.36
CA VAL A 23 6.11 -17.23 3.90
C VAL A 23 6.09 -17.30 2.37
N ALA A 24 5.32 -16.43 1.71
CA ALA A 24 5.29 -16.36 0.24
C ALA A 24 6.66 -15.98 -0.35
N GLU A 25 7.38 -15.04 0.27
CA GLU A 25 8.76 -14.70 -0.11
C GLU A 25 9.68 -15.91 -0.06
N SER A 26 9.60 -16.73 1.00
CA SER A 26 10.42 -17.95 1.13
C SER A 26 10.19 -18.96 0.01
N LEU A 27 9.01 -18.95 -0.63
CA LEU A 27 8.65 -19.82 -1.76
C LEU A 27 9.20 -19.29 -3.10
N LEU A 28 9.51 -17.98 -3.19
CA LEU A 28 9.84 -17.32 -4.46
C LEU A 28 11.28 -16.79 -4.53
N LYS A 29 11.96 -16.57 -3.40
CA LYS A 29 13.26 -15.87 -3.29
C LYS A 29 14.38 -16.45 -4.16
N ASP A 30 14.33 -17.73 -4.50
CA ASP A 30 15.35 -18.37 -5.32
C ASP A 30 15.15 -18.10 -6.82
N ARG A 31 13.98 -17.59 -7.22
CA ARG A 31 13.60 -17.34 -8.61
C ARG A 31 13.32 -15.86 -8.93
N PHE A 32 13.04 -15.05 -7.91
CA PHE A 32 12.62 -13.67 -8.05
C PHE A 32 13.36 -12.75 -7.09
N VAL A 33 13.56 -11.51 -7.50
CA VAL A 33 13.88 -10.40 -6.59
C VAL A 33 12.57 -9.94 -5.96
N ILE A 34 12.52 -9.85 -4.63
CA ILE A 34 11.32 -9.41 -3.92
C ILE A 34 11.65 -8.14 -3.14
N SER A 35 10.82 -7.13 -3.27
CA SER A 35 10.87 -5.92 -2.45
C SER A 35 9.51 -5.63 -1.83
N TYR A 36 9.52 -4.91 -0.72
CA TYR A 36 8.32 -4.46 -0.03
C TYR A 36 8.11 -2.98 -0.33
N LEU A 37 6.89 -2.61 -0.75
CA LEU A 37 6.56 -1.21 -1.00
C LEU A 37 6.40 -0.47 0.33
N ASP A 38 7.18 0.60 0.50
CA ASP A 38 7.03 1.52 1.63
C ASP A 38 6.11 2.67 1.24
N PHE A 39 4.92 2.72 1.84
CA PHE A 39 3.89 3.72 1.56
C PHE A 39 3.11 4.14 2.80
N GLU A 40 3.64 3.84 4.00
CA GLU A 40 2.95 4.15 5.26
C GLU A 40 2.76 5.64 5.49
N ASN A 41 3.67 6.46 4.96
CA ASN A 41 3.65 7.92 5.08
C ASN A 41 2.95 8.62 3.91
N LEU A 42 2.25 7.87 3.05
CA LEU A 42 1.51 8.41 1.92
C LEU A 42 0.34 9.26 2.41
N PRO A 43 0.29 10.58 2.13
CA PRO A 43 -0.84 11.41 2.54
C PRO A 43 -2.13 10.91 1.91
N TYR A 44 -3.27 11.20 2.53
CA TYR A 44 -4.55 10.92 1.88
C TYR A 44 -4.62 11.64 0.54
N PHE A 45 -5.14 10.93 -0.46
CA PHE A 45 -5.27 11.46 -1.81
C PHE A 45 -6.05 12.79 -1.77
N ASN A 46 -5.41 13.80 -2.33
CA ASN A 46 -5.99 15.12 -2.54
C ASN A 46 -5.48 15.66 -3.87
N GLN A 47 -6.40 16.01 -4.76
CA GLN A 47 -6.07 16.48 -6.09
C GLN A 47 -5.27 17.79 -6.07
N ASP A 48 -5.46 18.65 -5.07
CA ASP A 48 -4.70 19.90 -4.92
C ASP A 48 -3.21 19.63 -4.66
N LEU A 49 -2.90 18.50 -3.97
CA LEU A 49 -1.52 18.07 -3.71
C LEU A 49 -0.85 17.48 -4.96
N GLU A 50 -1.63 16.94 -5.91
CA GLU A 50 -1.12 16.32 -7.12
C GLU A 50 -0.26 17.29 -7.93
N SER A 51 -0.74 18.52 -8.13
CA SER A 51 -0.03 19.57 -8.87
C SER A 51 1.26 20.01 -8.17
N SER A 52 1.26 20.09 -6.84
CA SER A 52 2.44 20.49 -6.07
C SER A 52 3.54 19.41 -6.05
N ILE A 53 3.16 18.15 -6.00
CA ILE A 53 4.08 17.01 -6.02
C ILE A 53 4.77 16.90 -7.38
N VAL A 54 4.05 17.11 -8.49
CA VAL A 54 4.63 17.06 -9.84
C VAL A 54 5.54 18.26 -10.10
N ASN A 55 5.17 19.46 -9.68
CA ASN A 55 5.97 20.67 -9.88
C ASN A 55 7.26 20.66 -9.03
N SER A 56 7.24 20.11 -7.83
CA SER A 56 8.47 19.95 -7.02
C SER A 56 9.46 18.94 -7.64
N GLN A 57 9.01 18.07 -8.52
CA GLN A 57 9.84 17.11 -9.25
C GLN A 57 10.62 17.71 -10.43
N GLN A 58 10.19 18.87 -10.96
CA GLN A 58 10.91 19.56 -12.03
C GLN A 58 12.04 20.45 -11.52
N SER A 59 12.10 20.77 -10.23
CA SER A 59 13.07 21.72 -9.66
C SER A 59 14.24 21.10 -8.89
N THR A 60 14.34 19.77 -8.79
CA THR A 60 15.44 19.13 -8.03
C THR A 60 16.07 17.98 -8.78
N ASP A 61 16.99 18.33 -9.67
CA ASP A 61 17.96 17.38 -10.24
C ASP A 61 19.15 17.12 -9.30
N ASN A 62 19.04 17.39 -8.00
CA ASN A 62 20.05 17.00 -7.00
C ASN A 62 19.56 17.20 -5.57
N SER A 63 18.96 16.18 -4.95
CA SER A 63 19.18 15.90 -3.53
C SER A 63 18.56 14.55 -3.13
N GLN A 64 19.43 13.65 -2.66
CA GLN A 64 19.07 12.37 -2.09
C GLN A 64 18.12 12.57 -0.88
N CYS A 65 17.06 11.77 -0.82
CA CYS A 65 16.16 11.67 0.31
C CYS A 65 16.93 11.15 1.53
N SER A 66 17.43 12.04 2.39
CA SER A 66 18.17 11.67 3.60
C SER A 66 17.19 11.35 4.73
N LYS A 67 17.29 10.13 5.26
CA LYS A 67 16.60 9.68 6.49
C LYS A 67 17.16 10.45 7.69
N SER A 68 16.40 11.42 8.23
CA SER A 68 16.70 12.02 9.52
C SER A 68 15.48 11.95 10.45
N ALA A 69 15.67 11.30 11.60
CA ALA A 69 14.68 11.21 12.66
C ALA A 69 14.46 12.57 13.34
N PRO A 70 13.26 12.88 13.84
CA PRO A 70 13.00 14.14 14.54
C PRO A 70 13.44 14.06 16.02
N GLU A 71 14.31 14.98 16.43
CA GLU A 71 14.57 15.26 17.85
C GLU A 71 13.42 16.09 18.46
N SER A 72 12.96 15.65 19.62
CA SER A 72 11.98 16.31 20.44
C SER A 72 12.59 17.54 21.16
N LYS A 73 12.01 18.72 21.00
CA LYS A 73 12.21 19.84 21.94
C LYS A 73 10.87 20.38 22.41
N SER A 74 10.64 20.21 23.71
CA SER A 74 9.60 20.85 24.48
C SER A 74 10.00 22.30 24.80
N SER A 75 9.10 23.27 24.68
CA SER A 75 9.08 24.47 25.53
C SER A 75 7.71 25.12 25.55
N SER A 76 7.20 25.26 26.77
CA SER A 76 5.99 25.95 27.20
C SER A 76 6.18 27.46 27.16
N SER A 77 5.15 28.23 26.79
CA SER A 77 4.79 29.44 27.52
C SER A 77 3.41 29.96 27.13
N SER A 78 2.61 30.18 28.15
CA SER A 78 1.30 30.80 28.16
C SER A 78 1.37 32.31 27.90
N HIS A 79 0.42 32.87 27.15
CA HIS A 79 -0.14 34.18 27.43
C HIS A 79 -1.57 34.30 26.92
N ARG A 80 -2.43 34.72 27.83
CA ARG A 80 -3.85 35.03 27.67
C ARG A 80 -3.99 36.52 27.33
N SER A 81 -4.82 36.87 26.39
CA SER A 81 -5.54 38.17 26.34
C SER A 81 -6.86 37.98 25.63
N GLU A 82 -7.91 38.40 26.33
CA GLU A 82 -9.30 38.50 25.90
C GLU A 82 -9.41 39.68 24.93
N ASP A 83 -10.22 39.53 23.90
CA ASP A 83 -11.31 40.41 23.50
C ASP A 83 -11.89 39.91 22.15
N GLY A 84 -13.22 39.89 22.09
CA GLY A 84 -13.96 39.24 21.06
C GLY A 84 -14.16 40.07 19.80
N GLU A 85 -14.29 39.34 18.72
CA GLU A 85 -15.17 39.66 17.58
C GLU A 85 -15.38 38.37 16.78
N LEU A 86 -16.65 37.96 16.65
CA LEU A 86 -17.07 36.85 15.84
C LEU A 86 -17.06 37.24 14.37
N GLU A 87 -15.92 37.18 13.73
CA GLU A 87 -15.88 37.13 12.28
C GLU A 87 -16.11 35.72 11.79
N ALA A 88 -17.04 35.53 10.85
CA ALA A 88 -17.26 34.31 10.11
C ALA A 88 -16.00 34.02 9.27
N GLY A 89 -14.98 33.54 9.96
CA GLY A 89 -13.73 33.12 9.35
C GLY A 89 -13.94 31.89 8.49
N SER A 90 -13.75 32.07 7.20
CA SER A 90 -13.43 30.96 6.27
C SER A 90 -12.58 29.93 7.00
N MET A 91 -13.13 28.72 7.18
CA MET A 91 -12.31 27.57 7.60
C MET A 91 -11.26 27.35 6.53
N ALA A 92 -10.14 28.04 6.63
CA ALA A 92 -8.93 27.69 5.89
C ALA A 92 -8.56 26.28 6.36
N PHE A 93 -8.88 25.28 5.54
CA PHE A 93 -8.44 23.91 5.73
C PHE A 93 -6.92 23.99 5.82
N ARG A 94 -6.39 23.86 7.04
CA ARG A 94 -4.95 23.90 7.27
C ARG A 94 -4.35 22.72 6.51
N GLN A 95 -3.79 23.00 5.34
CA GLN A 95 -2.98 22.01 4.61
C GLN A 95 -1.86 21.58 5.57
N GLN A 96 -1.89 20.33 5.99
CA GLN A 96 -0.76 19.78 6.73
C GLN A 96 0.45 19.83 5.79
N PRO A 97 1.58 20.40 6.23
CA PRO A 97 2.79 20.36 5.43
C PRO A 97 3.10 18.90 5.12
N ILE A 98 3.38 18.60 3.84
CA ILE A 98 3.86 17.28 3.41
C ILE A 98 5.11 17.02 4.25
N ALA A 99 5.01 16.07 5.17
CA ALA A 99 6.12 15.72 6.06
C ALA A 99 7.33 15.33 5.20
N ASN A 100 8.49 15.90 5.52
CA ASN A 100 9.75 15.60 4.87
C ASN A 100 9.96 14.07 4.80
N GLY A 101 10.04 13.51 3.59
CA GLY A 101 10.35 12.10 3.36
C GLY A 101 9.33 11.31 2.53
N PHE A 102 8.25 11.95 2.06
CA PHE A 102 7.32 11.29 1.14
C PHE A 102 7.79 11.42 -0.32
N CYS A 103 8.02 10.31 -1.00
CA CYS A 103 8.41 10.30 -2.40
C CYS A 103 7.45 9.43 -3.24
N LEU A 104 6.35 10.02 -3.74
CA LEU A 104 5.44 9.36 -4.69
C LEU A 104 6.18 8.89 -5.95
N LYS A 105 7.23 9.61 -6.35
CA LYS A 105 8.09 9.24 -7.49
C LYS A 105 8.76 7.88 -7.28
N GLU A 106 9.32 7.64 -6.09
CA GLU A 106 9.98 6.37 -5.76
C GLU A 106 8.97 5.22 -5.74
N ILE A 107 7.78 5.43 -5.14
CA ILE A 107 6.70 4.45 -5.15
C ILE A 107 6.28 4.13 -6.59
N ARG A 108 6.04 5.15 -7.42
CA ARG A 108 5.67 4.98 -8.84
C ARG A 108 6.78 4.27 -9.62
N GLN A 109 8.05 4.60 -9.35
CA GLN A 109 9.19 3.96 -10.02
C GLN A 109 9.29 2.47 -9.66
N GLN A 110 9.14 2.10 -8.38
CA GLN A 110 9.11 0.69 -7.98
C GLN A 110 8.00 -0.09 -8.68
N ILE A 111 6.81 0.51 -8.85
CA ILE A 111 5.71 -0.11 -9.59
C ILE A 111 6.03 -0.21 -11.09
N LEU A 112 6.67 0.78 -11.70
CA LEU A 112 7.07 0.73 -13.11
C LEU A 112 8.11 -0.38 -13.35
N ASP A 113 9.07 -0.53 -12.46
CA ASP A 113 10.21 -1.44 -12.61
C ASP A 113 9.89 -2.90 -12.27
N CYS A 114 8.75 -3.16 -11.60
CA CYS A 114 8.39 -4.54 -11.25
C CYS A 114 7.69 -5.28 -12.39
N ASP A 115 7.87 -6.61 -12.42
CA ASP A 115 7.18 -7.54 -13.32
C ASP A 115 5.80 -7.94 -12.78
N GLY A 116 5.62 -7.89 -11.44
CA GLY A 116 4.37 -8.23 -10.80
C GLY A 116 4.23 -7.70 -9.40
N ILE A 117 2.99 -7.71 -8.90
CA ILE A 117 2.64 -7.20 -7.59
C ILE A 117 1.86 -8.28 -6.83
N TRP A 118 2.19 -8.47 -5.54
CA TRP A 118 1.40 -9.34 -4.67
C TRP A 118 0.95 -8.57 -3.42
N VAL A 119 -0.36 -8.43 -3.25
CA VAL A 119 -0.95 -7.73 -2.11
C VAL A 119 -1.29 -8.72 -1.01
N PHE A 120 -0.89 -8.42 0.22
CA PHE A 120 -1.25 -9.16 1.43
C PHE A 120 -2.08 -8.27 2.34
N THR A 121 -3.37 -8.59 2.51
CA THR A 121 -4.33 -7.67 3.13
C THR A 121 -5.18 -8.32 4.21
N PRO A 122 -5.40 -7.63 5.35
CA PRO A 122 -6.48 -7.99 6.27
C PRO A 122 -7.84 -7.59 5.68
N GLU A 123 -8.91 -8.11 6.27
CA GLU A 123 -10.27 -7.66 6.01
C GLU A 123 -10.75 -6.77 7.16
N TYR A 124 -11.12 -5.53 6.86
CA TYR A 124 -11.72 -4.59 7.80
C TYR A 124 -13.15 -4.27 7.35
N ASN A 125 -14.15 -4.59 8.20
CA ASN A 125 -15.55 -4.33 7.89
C ASN A 125 -15.98 -4.85 6.52
N ARG A 126 -15.57 -6.09 6.18
CA ARG A 126 -15.83 -6.76 4.90
C ARG A 126 -15.29 -6.00 3.68
N SER A 127 -14.20 -5.27 3.85
CA SER A 127 -13.54 -4.54 2.77
C SER A 127 -12.02 -4.51 2.96
N TYR A 128 -11.31 -3.99 1.98
CA TYR A 128 -9.88 -3.72 2.09
C TYR A 128 -9.63 -2.47 2.94
N PRO A 129 -8.48 -2.37 3.61
CA PRO A 129 -8.10 -1.22 4.43
C PRO A 129 -8.07 0.09 3.62
N GLY A 130 -8.43 1.22 4.25
CA GLY A 130 -8.32 2.55 3.65
C GLY A 130 -6.91 2.90 3.16
N LEU A 131 -5.89 2.33 3.82
CA LEU A 131 -4.49 2.41 3.40
C LEU A 131 -4.27 1.94 1.96
N LEU A 132 -4.84 0.80 1.56
CA LEU A 132 -4.76 0.28 0.19
C LEU A 132 -5.58 1.12 -0.77
N LYS A 133 -6.78 1.58 -0.36
CA LYS A 133 -7.59 2.48 -1.18
C LYS A 133 -6.79 3.73 -1.52
N ASN A 134 -6.19 4.36 -0.50
CA ASN A 134 -5.37 5.55 -0.66
C ASN A 134 -4.19 5.33 -1.62
N LEU A 135 -3.47 4.22 -1.46
CA LEU A 135 -2.36 3.86 -2.35
C LEU A 135 -2.81 3.77 -3.81
N PHE A 136 -3.89 3.02 -4.08
CA PHE A 136 -4.36 2.84 -5.45
C PHE A 136 -5.01 4.11 -6.03
N ASP A 137 -5.55 5.01 -5.22
CA ASP A 137 -6.01 6.33 -5.67
C ASP A 137 -4.84 7.16 -6.19
N TRP A 138 -3.68 7.16 -5.51
CA TRP A 138 -2.46 7.81 -5.98
C TRP A 138 -1.86 7.15 -7.22
N LEU A 139 -1.82 5.82 -7.27
CA LEU A 139 -1.19 5.06 -8.36
C LEU A 139 -2.03 5.04 -9.65
N SER A 140 -3.34 5.22 -9.55
CA SER A 140 -4.27 5.27 -10.69
C SER A 140 -4.32 6.63 -11.38
N ARG A 141 -3.55 7.63 -10.90
CA ARG A 141 -3.45 8.93 -11.57
C ARG A 141 -2.53 8.86 -12.79
N PRO A 142 -2.82 9.63 -13.85
CA PRO A 142 -1.94 9.71 -15.01
C PRO A 142 -0.51 10.09 -14.62
N MET A 143 0.48 9.57 -15.34
CA MET A 143 1.87 9.97 -15.15
C MET A 143 2.12 11.41 -15.58
N ASP A 144 1.40 11.88 -16.57
CA ASP A 144 1.36 13.26 -17.00
C ASP A 144 -0.03 13.84 -16.69
N ILE A 145 -0.09 14.73 -15.71
CA ILE A 145 -1.34 15.35 -15.24
C ILE A 145 -1.96 16.25 -16.31
N SER A 146 -1.14 16.82 -17.20
CA SER A 146 -1.62 17.68 -18.28
C SER A 146 -2.39 16.89 -19.34
N ASN A 147 -2.20 15.55 -19.37
CA ASN A 147 -2.90 14.64 -20.25
C ASN A 147 -3.64 13.54 -19.46
N PRO A 148 -4.89 13.74 -19.08
CA PRO A 148 -5.66 12.79 -18.26
C PRO A 148 -5.93 11.45 -18.96
N THR A 149 -5.69 11.33 -20.24
CA THR A 149 -5.79 10.06 -20.99
C THR A 149 -4.48 9.28 -20.99
N ASN A 150 -3.41 9.83 -20.42
CA ASN A 150 -2.11 9.18 -20.35
C ASN A 150 -2.16 7.94 -19.47
N ALA A 151 -1.24 7.00 -19.75
CA ALA A 151 -1.13 5.75 -18.98
C ALA A 151 -0.82 6.03 -17.51
N THR A 152 -1.33 5.18 -16.63
CA THR A 152 -0.98 5.15 -15.22
C THR A 152 0.13 4.12 -14.97
N VAL A 153 0.83 4.24 -13.84
CA VAL A 153 1.89 3.28 -13.48
C VAL A 153 1.38 1.85 -13.24
N VAL A 154 0.09 1.70 -12.96
CA VAL A 154 -0.54 0.39 -12.66
C VAL A 154 -1.21 -0.25 -13.87
N GLN A 155 -1.44 0.48 -14.95
CA GLN A 155 -2.14 -0.05 -16.12
C GLN A 155 -1.39 -1.23 -16.73
N GLY A 156 -2.06 -2.40 -16.83
CA GLY A 156 -1.49 -3.64 -17.35
C GLY A 156 -0.52 -4.35 -16.42
N LYS A 157 -0.27 -3.83 -15.20
CA LYS A 157 0.58 -4.52 -14.21
C LYS A 157 -0.12 -5.77 -13.70
N LYS A 158 0.61 -6.89 -13.71
CA LYS A 158 0.16 -8.19 -13.22
C LYS A 158 0.11 -8.19 -11.70
N ILE A 159 -1.03 -8.59 -11.12
CA ILE A 159 -1.25 -8.52 -9.69
C ILE A 159 -2.05 -9.70 -9.16
N THR A 160 -1.74 -10.15 -7.95
CA THR A 160 -2.56 -11.10 -7.19
C THR A 160 -2.73 -10.64 -5.74
N VAL A 161 -3.69 -11.24 -5.04
CA VAL A 161 -4.07 -10.86 -3.67
C VAL A 161 -4.15 -12.08 -2.78
N SER A 162 -3.58 -12.00 -1.59
CA SER A 162 -3.79 -12.94 -0.48
C SER A 162 -4.20 -12.20 0.78
N GLY A 163 -4.74 -12.91 1.75
CA GLY A 163 -5.07 -12.26 3.01
C GLY A 163 -5.19 -13.23 4.18
N ALA A 164 -4.88 -12.74 5.37
CA ALA A 164 -5.07 -13.44 6.64
C ALA A 164 -6.03 -12.64 7.53
N GLY A 165 -7.04 -13.30 8.09
CA GLY A 165 -8.08 -12.66 8.88
C GLY A 165 -8.97 -13.66 9.61
N GLY A 166 -10.23 -13.30 9.85
CA GLY A 166 -11.21 -14.16 10.51
C GLY A 166 -11.70 -15.32 9.65
N ASN A 167 -12.79 -15.94 10.10
CA ASN A 167 -13.36 -17.15 9.48
C ASN A 167 -13.74 -16.99 8.02
N ASN A 168 -14.01 -15.76 7.55
CA ASN A 168 -14.29 -15.45 6.14
C ASN A 168 -13.04 -15.52 5.25
N LYS A 169 -11.85 -15.84 5.81
CA LYS A 169 -10.60 -15.95 5.05
C LYS A 169 -10.34 -14.72 4.15
N THR A 170 -10.76 -13.53 4.56
CA THR A 170 -10.67 -12.26 3.81
C THR A 170 -11.37 -12.28 2.42
N ALA A 171 -12.35 -13.14 2.21
CA ALA A 171 -13.00 -13.32 0.91
C ALA A 171 -13.66 -12.03 0.38
N SER A 172 -14.44 -11.33 1.22
CA SER A 172 -15.11 -10.08 0.81
C SER A 172 -14.12 -8.96 0.50
N CYS A 173 -13.00 -8.91 1.23
CA CYS A 173 -11.93 -7.96 0.96
C CYS A 173 -11.28 -8.23 -0.40
N ARG A 174 -10.91 -9.49 -0.68
CA ARG A 174 -10.25 -9.86 -1.94
C ARG A 174 -11.15 -9.63 -3.15
N GLU A 175 -12.44 -9.95 -3.04
CA GLU A 175 -13.43 -9.70 -4.08
C GLU A 175 -13.51 -8.20 -4.43
N LYS A 176 -13.73 -7.34 -3.44
CA LYS A 176 -13.82 -5.88 -3.65
C LYS A 176 -12.51 -5.27 -4.12
N LEU A 177 -11.39 -5.78 -3.63
CA LEU A 177 -10.08 -5.31 -4.09
C LEU A 177 -9.85 -5.73 -5.56
N ASN A 178 -10.19 -6.94 -5.95
CA ASN A 178 -10.11 -7.39 -7.34
C ASN A 178 -10.98 -6.54 -8.28
N GLU A 179 -12.16 -6.10 -7.83
CA GLU A 179 -13.01 -5.16 -8.57
C GLU A 179 -12.32 -3.83 -8.80
N LEU A 180 -11.76 -3.21 -7.73
CA LEU A 180 -10.99 -1.97 -7.82
C LEU A 180 -9.80 -2.12 -8.78
N LEU A 181 -9.00 -3.18 -8.63
CA LEU A 181 -7.79 -3.40 -9.41
C LEU A 181 -8.09 -3.54 -10.91
N ARG A 182 -9.16 -4.25 -11.25
CA ARG A 182 -9.64 -4.34 -12.65
C ARG A 182 -10.14 -2.99 -13.17
N PHE A 183 -10.88 -2.23 -12.34
CA PHE A 183 -11.36 -0.90 -12.72
C PHE A 183 -10.22 0.04 -13.09
N ILE A 184 -9.11 0.00 -12.36
CA ILE A 184 -7.90 0.79 -12.66
C ILE A 184 -6.99 0.13 -13.71
N LYS A 185 -7.52 -0.87 -14.45
CA LYS A 185 -6.89 -1.54 -15.60
C LYS A 185 -5.63 -2.36 -15.28
N MET A 186 -5.55 -2.93 -14.08
CA MET A 186 -4.53 -3.93 -13.77
C MET A 186 -4.91 -5.31 -14.33
N ASP A 187 -3.92 -6.14 -14.62
CA ASP A 187 -4.08 -7.53 -15.01
C ASP A 187 -4.11 -8.40 -13.76
N VAL A 188 -5.31 -8.84 -13.35
CA VAL A 188 -5.54 -9.44 -12.04
C VAL A 188 -5.65 -10.96 -12.12
N MET A 189 -4.69 -11.67 -11.54
CA MET A 189 -4.83 -13.11 -11.28
C MET A 189 -5.78 -13.31 -10.08
N THR A 190 -6.99 -13.76 -10.35
CA THR A 190 -8.03 -13.93 -9.32
C THR A 190 -8.12 -15.34 -8.77
N GLU A 191 -7.56 -16.33 -9.47
CA GLU A 191 -7.57 -17.73 -9.05
C GLU A 191 -6.27 -18.44 -9.43
N PRO A 192 -5.68 -19.16 -8.47
CA PRO A 192 -6.05 -19.20 -7.06
C PRO A 192 -5.63 -17.94 -6.30
N GLN A 193 -6.41 -17.57 -5.27
CA GLN A 193 -6.05 -16.54 -4.29
C GLN A 193 -6.23 -17.10 -2.88
N THR A 194 -5.15 -17.10 -2.09
CA THR A 194 -5.14 -17.69 -0.77
C THR A 194 -5.73 -16.76 0.28
N GLY A 195 -6.70 -17.27 1.03
CA GLY A 195 -7.25 -16.63 2.21
C GLY A 195 -7.04 -17.51 3.44
N ILE A 196 -6.42 -16.96 4.48
CA ILE A 196 -6.10 -17.67 5.71
C ILE A 196 -7.10 -17.31 6.81
N ALA A 197 -7.81 -18.33 7.34
CA ALA A 197 -8.50 -18.17 8.61
C ALA A 197 -7.48 -18.31 9.75
N LEU A 198 -7.33 -17.28 10.55
CA LEU A 198 -6.44 -17.28 11.71
C LEU A 198 -7.00 -18.17 12.83
N GLY A 199 -6.16 -19.04 13.36
CA GLY A 199 -6.49 -19.87 14.50
C GLY A 199 -6.65 -19.08 15.81
N LYS A 200 -7.13 -19.75 16.86
CA LYS A 200 -7.34 -19.14 18.19
C LYS A 200 -6.04 -18.57 18.74
N GLU A 201 -4.93 -19.27 18.54
CA GLU A 201 -3.58 -18.90 19.01
C GLU A 201 -3.13 -17.55 18.44
N ALA A 202 -3.44 -17.28 17.17
CA ALA A 202 -3.16 -15.99 16.56
C ALA A 202 -3.85 -14.82 17.28
N TRP A 203 -5.09 -15.03 17.73
CA TRP A 203 -5.87 -14.01 18.42
C TRP A 203 -5.51 -13.86 19.89
N THR A 204 -5.02 -14.91 20.56
CA THR A 204 -4.74 -14.88 22.00
C THR A 204 -3.30 -14.51 22.33
N ASN A 205 -2.33 -14.99 21.56
CA ASN A 205 -0.90 -14.79 21.84
C ASN A 205 -0.10 -14.25 20.64
N GLY A 206 -0.78 -13.97 19.51
CA GLY A 206 -0.14 -13.43 18.33
C GLY A 206 0.63 -14.46 17.47
N GLU A 207 0.48 -15.75 17.77
CA GLU A 207 1.21 -16.80 17.05
C GLU A 207 0.60 -17.03 15.65
N PHE A 208 1.40 -16.79 14.61
CA PHE A 208 1.01 -17.06 13.23
C PHE A 208 1.61 -18.36 12.74
N LYS A 209 0.74 -19.33 12.48
CA LYS A 209 1.14 -20.63 11.95
C LYS A 209 0.15 -21.08 10.88
N LEU A 210 0.67 -21.49 9.74
CA LEU A 210 -0.12 -22.08 8.66
C LEU A 210 -0.27 -23.59 8.90
N THR A 211 -1.43 -24.13 8.59
CA THR A 211 -1.62 -25.58 8.44
C THR A 211 -0.95 -26.06 7.14
N ASP A 212 -0.71 -27.36 7.02
CA ASP A 212 -0.16 -27.93 5.78
C ASP A 212 -1.06 -27.66 4.57
N GLU A 213 -2.38 -27.67 4.76
CA GLU A 213 -3.36 -27.33 3.74
C GLU A 213 -3.23 -25.86 3.31
N GLN A 214 -3.19 -24.92 4.26
CA GLN A 214 -3.03 -23.49 3.99
C GLN A 214 -1.69 -23.18 3.30
N LEU A 215 -0.63 -23.88 3.70
CA LEU A 215 0.68 -23.75 3.05
C LEU A 215 0.63 -24.31 1.61
N SER A 216 -0.09 -25.40 1.38
CA SER A 216 -0.29 -25.98 0.05
C SER A 216 -1.08 -25.03 -0.87
N GLU A 217 -2.15 -24.38 -0.34
CA GLU A 217 -2.92 -23.37 -1.08
C GLU A 217 -2.02 -22.19 -1.48
N LEU A 218 -1.17 -21.71 -0.55
CA LEU A 218 -0.25 -20.60 -0.82
C LEU A 218 0.82 -20.98 -1.86
N LYS A 219 1.35 -22.20 -1.81
CA LYS A 219 2.28 -22.72 -2.81
C LYS A 219 1.65 -22.78 -4.19
N MET A 220 0.42 -23.26 -4.28
CA MET A 220 -0.33 -23.32 -5.55
C MET A 220 -0.55 -21.90 -6.12
N GLN A 221 -0.90 -20.92 -5.30
CA GLN A 221 -1.00 -19.53 -5.75
C GLN A 221 0.35 -19.00 -6.22
N ALA A 222 1.45 -19.28 -5.51
CA ALA A 222 2.78 -18.83 -5.88
C ALA A 222 3.19 -19.38 -7.26
N GLU A 223 3.04 -20.70 -7.48
CA GLU A 223 3.36 -21.30 -8.79
C GLU A 223 2.49 -20.75 -9.92
N ARG A 224 1.20 -20.59 -9.66
CA ARG A 224 0.29 -20.02 -10.65
C ARG A 224 0.60 -18.56 -10.97
N PHE A 225 1.04 -17.79 -9.96
CA PHE A 225 1.46 -16.41 -10.18
C PHE A 225 2.76 -16.33 -10.98
N VAL A 226 3.70 -17.24 -10.76
CA VAL A 226 4.91 -17.38 -11.60
C VAL A 226 4.56 -17.63 -13.06
N GLU A 227 3.66 -18.57 -13.33
CA GLU A 227 3.15 -18.84 -14.68
C GLU A 227 2.47 -17.62 -15.29
N PHE A 228 1.66 -16.92 -14.49
CA PHE A 228 0.97 -15.70 -14.92
C PHE A 228 1.93 -14.57 -15.26
N LEU A 229 3.08 -14.49 -14.59
CA LEU A 229 4.13 -13.52 -14.91
C LEU A 229 4.83 -13.83 -16.26
N GLY A 230 4.78 -15.06 -16.74
CA GLY A 230 5.36 -15.49 -18.04
C GLY A 230 6.81 -15.90 -17.91
#